data_7dec7c35d98adc25803de2072f02f4f8
#
_entry.id   7dec7c35d98adc25803de2072f02f4f8
#
_cell.length_a   1.000
_cell.length_b   1.000
_cell.length_c   1.000
_cell.angle_alpha   90.00
_cell.angle_beta   90.00
_cell.angle_gamma   90.00
#
_symmetry.space_group_name_H-M   'P 1'
#
loop_
_entity.id
_entity.type
_entity.pdbx_description
1 polymer ?
#
loop_
_entity_poly.entity_id
_entity_poly.type
_entity_poly.pdbx_seq_one_letter_code
_entity_poly.pdbx_strand_id
1 'polypeptide(L)'
;MDGFPATNRAMDIIVKEELKAYIDPLTAEEHEALERSLLAEGCRDALVLWGNILVDGHNRYGICTQHGIPFKTMQHPHLKSMEDVHLWMIEQHLGRRSVSDFQRGVLALRKKAIVDARRRAEQERLARESAGETPLDATDDADLPPWEPAPKLSKADLARQAKLSTTHLNQIEKIQDNATAEVIAALRNGEINLSTAATLVQLSEDEQRQAAAGGKAELKQAAKRVREAKRKQRVREEGEQAPLAGEDADPVASPAELQSEVAMLRRQVITLSAENQALRMELDALRARLPVSEPADSDY
;
A
#
# COMPACT_ATOMS: atom_id res chain seq x y z
N MET A 1 37.63 -25.36 10.01
CA MET A 1 36.53 -26.19 10.58
C MET A 1 36.08 -25.51 11.86
N ASP A 2 35.30 -24.48 11.75
CA ASP A 2 34.81 -23.74 12.91
C ASP A 2 33.34 -23.97 13.04
N GLY A 3 33.02 -24.77 14.05
CA GLY A 3 31.65 -25.21 14.36
C GLY A 3 30.82 -24.04 14.87
N PHE A 4 29.79 -23.68 14.13
CA PHE A 4 28.72 -22.83 14.63
C PHE A 4 27.97 -23.60 15.71
N PRO A 5 27.77 -23.04 16.90
CA PRO A 5 27.00 -23.72 17.93
C PRO A 5 25.55 -23.73 17.51
N ALA A 6 25.04 -24.90 17.15
CA ALA A 6 23.62 -25.17 17.10
C ALA A 6 23.12 -25.21 18.54
N THR A 7 22.63 -24.09 19.04
CA THR A 7 21.95 -24.06 20.33
C THR A 7 20.50 -23.67 20.10
N ASN A 8 19.66 -24.69 19.91
CA ASN A 8 18.24 -24.61 20.14
C ASN A 8 17.99 -24.45 21.66
N ARG A 9 18.44 -23.35 22.22
CA ARG A 9 17.98 -22.91 23.52
C ARG A 9 16.67 -22.20 23.22
N ALA A 10 15.56 -22.76 23.66
CA ALA A 10 14.23 -22.22 23.58
C ALA A 10 14.25 -20.78 24.11
N MET A 11 14.57 -19.82 23.25
CA MET A 11 14.14 -18.45 23.46
C MET A 11 12.64 -18.51 23.29
N ASP A 12 11.87 -18.06 24.28
CA ASP A 12 10.44 -17.88 24.14
C ASP A 12 10.20 -16.83 23.06
N ILE A 13 10.06 -17.28 21.81
CA ILE A 13 9.79 -16.41 20.68
C ILE A 13 8.35 -15.92 20.81
N ILE A 14 8.21 -14.60 20.93
CA ILE A 14 6.91 -13.93 21.03
C ILE A 14 6.42 -13.57 19.64
N VAL A 15 5.28 -14.11 19.27
CA VAL A 15 4.54 -13.74 18.06
C VAL A 15 3.51 -12.68 18.43
N LYS A 16 3.69 -11.45 17.96
CA LYS A 16 2.72 -10.37 18.18
C LYS A 16 1.69 -10.36 17.07
N GLU A 17 0.40 -10.43 17.42
CA GLU A 17 -0.71 -10.41 16.46
C GLU A 17 -0.73 -9.11 15.63
N GLU A 18 -0.33 -7.98 16.20
CA GLU A 18 -0.21 -6.71 15.48
C GLU A 18 0.80 -6.76 14.32
N LEU A 19 1.88 -7.56 14.46
CA LEU A 19 2.87 -7.77 13.40
C LEU A 19 2.38 -8.79 12.39
N LYS A 20 1.70 -9.84 12.84
CA LYS A 20 1.09 -10.86 11.98
C LYS A 20 0.02 -10.26 11.06
N ALA A 21 -0.68 -9.21 11.52
CA ALA A 21 -1.69 -8.50 10.72
C ALA A 21 -1.12 -7.83 9.45
N TYR A 22 0.21 -7.65 9.32
CA TYR A 22 0.84 -7.18 8.08
C TYR A 22 0.94 -8.25 6.99
N ILE A 23 0.80 -9.51 7.38
CA ILE A 23 1.04 -10.67 6.52
C ILE A 23 -0.32 -11.21 6.09
N ASP A 24 -0.54 -11.30 4.76
CA ASP A 24 -1.71 -12.02 4.29
C ASP A 24 -1.59 -13.50 4.67
N PRO A 25 -2.67 -14.10 5.14
CA PRO A 25 -2.68 -15.53 5.36
C PRO A 25 -2.41 -16.25 4.03
N LEU A 26 -1.58 -17.27 4.08
CA LEU A 26 -1.35 -18.13 2.93
C LEU A 26 -2.66 -18.82 2.53
N THR A 27 -2.86 -19.01 1.22
CA THR A 27 -3.89 -19.93 0.74
C THR A 27 -3.58 -21.36 1.20
N ALA A 28 -4.57 -22.23 1.21
CA ALA A 28 -4.36 -23.64 1.59
C ALA A 28 -3.25 -24.29 0.73
N GLU A 29 -3.26 -24.03 -0.57
CA GLU A 29 -2.26 -24.56 -1.51
C GLU A 29 -0.84 -24.02 -1.23
N GLU A 30 -0.72 -22.72 -0.95
CA GLU A 30 0.56 -22.10 -0.59
C GLU A 30 1.09 -22.63 0.75
N HIS A 31 0.19 -22.82 1.72
CA HIS A 31 0.56 -23.39 3.02
C HIS A 31 1.08 -24.82 2.86
N GLU A 32 0.36 -25.67 2.14
CA GLU A 32 0.77 -27.05 1.86
C GLU A 32 2.09 -27.12 1.07
N ALA A 33 2.30 -26.20 0.11
CA ALA A 33 3.54 -26.14 -0.64
C ALA A 33 4.73 -25.76 0.24
N LEU A 34 4.55 -24.77 1.13
CA LEU A 34 5.56 -24.36 2.09
C LEU A 34 5.85 -25.46 3.10
N GLU A 35 4.82 -26.12 3.63
CA GLU A 35 4.94 -27.23 4.58
C GLU A 35 5.72 -28.41 3.96
N ARG A 36 5.38 -28.83 2.75
CA ARG A 36 6.12 -29.87 2.02
C ARG A 36 7.58 -29.50 1.83
N SER A 37 7.89 -28.25 1.46
CA SER A 37 9.26 -27.78 1.29
C SER A 37 10.04 -27.83 2.62
N LEU A 38 9.44 -27.38 3.71
CA LEU A 38 10.08 -27.38 5.04
C LEU A 38 10.29 -28.81 5.58
N LEU A 39 9.36 -29.72 5.32
CA LEU A 39 9.51 -31.13 5.70
C LEU A 39 10.62 -31.84 4.88
N ALA A 40 10.73 -31.51 3.59
CA ALA A 40 11.72 -32.15 2.71
C ALA A 40 13.14 -31.59 2.89
N GLU A 41 13.28 -30.30 3.12
CA GLU A 41 14.57 -29.59 3.03
C GLU A 41 14.98 -28.90 4.34
N GLY A 42 14.10 -28.88 5.33
CA GLY A 42 14.28 -28.12 6.57
C GLY A 42 14.10 -26.61 6.38
N CYS A 43 14.21 -25.87 7.49
CA CYS A 43 14.15 -24.41 7.48
C CYS A 43 15.52 -23.82 7.09
N ARG A 44 15.69 -23.48 5.82
CA ARG A 44 16.96 -22.96 5.29
C ARG A 44 17.22 -21.53 5.73
N ASP A 45 16.21 -20.67 5.62
CA ASP A 45 16.32 -19.25 5.95
C ASP A 45 16.09 -19.02 7.45
N ALA A 46 16.96 -18.25 8.07
CA ALA A 46 16.81 -17.87 9.46
C ALA A 46 15.54 -17.03 9.69
N LEU A 47 14.91 -17.21 10.83
CA LEU A 47 13.83 -16.36 11.33
C LEU A 47 14.43 -15.06 11.86
N VAL A 48 13.84 -13.92 11.52
CA VAL A 48 14.34 -12.62 11.98
C VAL A 48 13.65 -12.22 13.27
N LEU A 49 14.43 -11.87 14.27
CA LEU A 49 13.97 -11.46 15.58
C LEU A 49 14.41 -10.02 15.89
N TRP A 50 13.62 -9.36 16.72
CA TRP A 50 13.99 -8.16 17.46
C TRP A 50 13.82 -8.45 18.95
N GLY A 51 14.95 -8.63 19.67
CA GLY A 51 14.93 -9.22 21.00
C GLY A 51 14.37 -10.66 20.94
N ASN A 52 13.24 -10.88 21.56
CA ASN A 52 12.48 -12.16 21.51
C ASN A 52 11.23 -12.10 20.64
N ILE A 53 10.98 -10.97 19.95
CA ILE A 53 9.81 -10.78 19.10
C ILE A 53 10.13 -11.25 17.69
N LEU A 54 9.27 -12.10 17.12
CA LEU A 54 9.36 -12.55 15.74
C LEU A 54 8.95 -11.43 14.79
N VAL A 55 9.86 -11.05 13.89
CA VAL A 55 9.68 -9.97 12.91
C VAL A 55 9.47 -10.52 11.50
N ASP A 56 10.23 -11.53 11.07
CA ASP A 56 9.99 -12.21 9.78
C ASP A 56 10.07 -13.72 9.94
N GLY A 57 9.28 -14.41 9.08
CA GLY A 57 9.20 -15.86 9.04
C GLY A 57 8.05 -16.47 9.84
N HIS A 58 6.98 -15.73 10.09
CA HIS A 58 5.81 -16.19 10.88
C HIS A 58 5.24 -17.52 10.40
N ASN A 59 5.05 -17.70 9.09
CA ASN A 59 4.53 -18.94 8.53
C ASN A 59 5.52 -20.10 8.71
N ARG A 60 6.82 -19.86 8.49
CA ARG A 60 7.88 -20.83 8.72
C ARG A 60 7.96 -21.22 10.19
N TYR A 61 7.88 -20.25 11.09
CA TYR A 61 7.88 -20.49 12.53
C TYR A 61 6.73 -21.39 12.97
N GLY A 62 5.51 -21.10 12.49
CA GLY A 62 4.32 -21.92 12.79
C GLY A 62 4.50 -23.37 12.36
N ILE A 63 4.88 -23.59 11.10
CA ILE A 63 5.08 -24.94 10.54
C ILE A 63 6.24 -25.67 11.25
N CYS A 64 7.38 -24.99 11.43
CA CYS A 64 8.54 -25.59 12.12
C CYS A 64 8.22 -26.00 13.55
N THR A 65 7.46 -25.18 14.28
CA THR A 65 7.04 -25.48 15.65
C THR A 65 6.06 -26.67 15.68
N GLN A 66 5.12 -26.71 14.74
CA GLN A 66 4.13 -27.80 14.62
C GLN A 66 4.79 -29.16 14.34
N HIS A 67 5.80 -29.19 13.47
CA HIS A 67 6.47 -30.42 13.03
C HIS A 67 7.80 -30.71 13.74
N GLY A 68 8.21 -29.86 14.69
CA GLY A 68 9.49 -30.02 15.39
C GLY A 68 10.71 -29.84 14.49
N ILE A 69 10.60 -29.09 13.39
CA ILE A 69 11.68 -28.83 12.45
C ILE A 69 12.64 -27.81 13.07
N PRO A 70 13.95 -28.09 13.14
CA PRO A 70 14.91 -27.13 13.67
C PRO A 70 15.04 -25.92 12.74
N PHE A 71 15.15 -24.72 13.32
CA PHE A 71 15.31 -23.47 12.59
C PHE A 71 16.40 -22.63 13.22
N LYS A 72 16.98 -21.74 12.41
CA LYS A 72 17.96 -20.73 12.85
C LYS A 72 17.24 -19.41 13.11
N THR A 73 17.78 -18.60 14.02
CA THR A 73 17.30 -17.25 14.28
C THR A 73 18.43 -16.24 14.07
N MET A 74 18.07 -15.05 13.65
CA MET A 74 19.01 -13.92 13.55
C MET A 74 18.38 -12.67 14.16
N GLN A 75 19.18 -11.89 14.88
CA GLN A 75 18.76 -10.60 15.41
C GLN A 75 18.90 -9.54 14.32
N HIS A 76 17.87 -8.67 14.20
CA HIS A 76 17.97 -7.54 13.29
C HIS A 76 18.80 -6.41 13.93
N PRO A 77 19.95 -6.00 13.32
CA PRO A 77 20.92 -5.13 14.01
C PRO A 77 20.48 -3.67 14.16
N HIS A 78 19.53 -3.21 13.34
CA HIS A 78 19.21 -1.78 13.23
C HIS A 78 17.84 -1.38 13.80
N LEU A 79 17.04 -2.32 14.30
CA LEU A 79 15.74 -2.00 14.90
C LEU A 79 15.92 -1.57 16.34
N LYS A 80 15.52 -0.35 16.68
CA LYS A 80 15.66 0.24 18.02
C LYS A 80 14.32 0.34 18.75
N SER A 81 13.22 0.44 18.02
CA SER A 81 11.88 0.62 18.57
C SER A 81 10.86 -0.28 17.87
N MET A 82 9.69 -0.47 18.49
CA MET A 82 8.57 -1.17 17.87
C MET A 82 8.11 -0.48 16.58
N GLU A 83 8.20 0.83 16.50
CA GLU A 83 7.87 1.59 15.30
C GLU A 83 8.84 1.30 14.15
N ASP A 84 10.15 1.08 14.45
CA ASP A 84 11.11 0.65 13.45
C ASP A 84 10.79 -0.74 12.93
N VAL A 85 10.34 -1.65 13.81
CA VAL A 85 9.85 -2.97 13.42
C VAL A 85 8.68 -2.85 12.45
N HIS A 86 7.68 -2.01 12.77
CA HIS A 86 6.54 -1.78 11.91
C HIS A 86 6.95 -1.21 10.54
N LEU A 87 7.81 -0.19 10.51
CA LEU A 87 8.29 0.43 9.28
C LEU A 87 9.08 -0.58 8.43
N TRP A 88 9.97 -1.33 9.04
CA TRP A 88 10.75 -2.36 8.36
C TRP A 88 9.86 -3.45 7.75
N MET A 89 8.89 -3.96 8.51
CA MET A 89 7.95 -4.95 8.00
C MET A 89 7.15 -4.41 6.81
N ILE A 90 6.65 -3.18 6.89
CA ILE A 90 5.93 -2.54 5.79
C ILE A 90 6.81 -2.48 4.55
N GLU A 91 8.07 -2.07 4.67
CA GLU A 91 9.00 -1.97 3.53
C GLU A 91 9.28 -3.33 2.90
N GLN A 92 9.52 -4.36 3.72
CA GLN A 92 9.70 -5.73 3.23
C GLN A 92 8.48 -6.23 2.44
N HIS A 93 7.27 -5.96 2.95
CA HIS A 93 6.04 -6.39 2.27
C HIS A 93 5.75 -5.58 1.01
N LEU A 94 6.00 -4.26 1.00
CA LEU A 94 5.86 -3.43 -0.21
C LEU A 94 6.80 -3.89 -1.34
N GLY A 95 7.94 -4.48 -1.01
CA GLY A 95 8.89 -5.06 -1.97
C GLY A 95 8.44 -6.39 -2.59
N ARG A 96 7.54 -7.13 -1.95
CA ARG A 96 7.11 -8.47 -2.40
C ARG A 96 6.17 -8.39 -3.61
N ARG A 97 6.31 -9.31 -4.56
CA ARG A 97 5.45 -9.37 -5.77
C ARG A 97 4.06 -9.93 -5.52
N SER A 98 3.89 -10.76 -4.49
CA SER A 98 2.64 -11.44 -4.16
C SER A 98 1.61 -10.58 -3.43
N VAL A 99 1.99 -9.36 -3.01
CA VAL A 99 1.10 -8.46 -2.27
C VAL A 99 0.10 -7.78 -3.21
N SER A 100 -1.19 -7.87 -2.89
CA SER A 100 -2.26 -7.24 -3.68
C SER A 100 -2.18 -5.71 -3.67
N ASP A 101 -2.77 -5.04 -4.67
CA ASP A 101 -2.82 -3.58 -4.74
C ASP A 101 -3.50 -2.96 -3.52
N PHE A 102 -4.59 -3.59 -3.05
CA PHE A 102 -5.29 -3.15 -1.85
C PHE A 102 -4.35 -3.18 -0.63
N GLN A 103 -3.66 -4.28 -0.44
CA GLN A 103 -2.76 -4.47 0.69
C GLN A 103 -1.56 -3.52 0.63
N ARG A 104 -0.97 -3.32 -0.57
CA ARG A 104 0.09 -2.32 -0.75
C ARG A 104 -0.37 -0.92 -0.34
N GLY A 105 -1.58 -0.54 -0.70
CA GLY A 105 -2.15 0.74 -0.30
C GLY A 105 -2.38 0.84 1.20
N VAL A 106 -2.92 -0.21 1.84
CA VAL A 106 -3.09 -0.27 3.30
C VAL A 106 -1.75 -0.10 4.02
N LEU A 107 -0.72 -0.81 3.57
CA LEU A 107 0.63 -0.71 4.14
C LEU A 107 1.22 0.69 3.97
N ALA A 108 1.05 1.30 2.79
CA ALA A 108 1.52 2.66 2.54
C ALA A 108 0.83 3.70 3.44
N LEU A 109 -0.49 3.60 3.63
CA LEU A 109 -1.25 4.48 4.52
C LEU A 109 -0.82 4.29 5.97
N ARG A 110 -0.57 3.05 6.41
CA ARG A 110 -0.06 2.76 7.75
C ARG A 110 1.35 3.31 7.96
N LYS A 111 2.24 3.20 6.96
CA LYS A 111 3.56 3.84 6.98
C LYS A 111 3.44 5.33 7.21
N LYS A 112 2.54 5.99 6.47
CA LYS A 112 2.27 7.42 6.63
C LYS A 112 1.84 7.77 8.05
N ALA A 113 0.90 7.01 8.62
CA ALA A 113 0.39 7.26 9.96
C ALA A 113 1.51 7.18 11.01
N ILE A 114 2.41 6.18 10.91
CA ILE A 114 3.57 6.03 11.82
C ILE A 114 4.53 7.22 11.67
N VAL A 115 4.91 7.57 10.45
CA VAL A 115 5.84 8.68 10.19
C VAL A 115 5.25 10.02 10.65
N ASP A 116 3.96 10.25 10.40
CA ASP A 116 3.27 11.47 10.83
C ASP A 116 3.13 11.53 12.37
N ALA A 117 2.94 10.39 13.05
CA ALA A 117 2.90 10.30 14.50
C ALA A 117 4.28 10.62 15.11
N ARG A 118 5.36 10.02 14.60
CA ARG A 118 6.73 10.33 15.01
C ARG A 118 7.04 11.82 14.88
N ARG A 119 6.71 12.40 13.74
CA ARG A 119 6.95 13.82 13.51
C ARG A 119 6.19 14.71 14.49
N ARG A 120 4.93 14.36 14.81
CA ARG A 120 4.15 15.10 15.83
C ARG A 120 4.78 15.00 17.20
N ALA A 121 5.15 13.80 17.63
CA ALA A 121 5.81 13.58 18.91
C ALA A 121 7.12 14.36 19.02
N GLU A 122 7.91 14.39 17.94
CA GLU A 122 9.15 15.17 17.90
C GLU A 122 8.90 16.68 17.95
N GLN A 123 7.91 17.18 17.22
CA GLN A 123 7.53 18.60 17.30
C GLN A 123 7.05 18.99 18.69
N GLU A 124 6.27 18.13 19.36
CA GLU A 124 5.83 18.33 20.73
C GLU A 124 6.99 18.33 21.72
N ARG A 125 7.97 17.41 21.53
CA ARG A 125 9.20 17.36 22.33
C ARG A 125 9.97 18.67 22.21
N LEU A 126 10.26 19.10 20.99
CA LEU A 126 10.98 20.35 20.72
C LEU A 126 10.23 21.58 21.26
N ALA A 127 8.90 21.59 21.18
CA ALA A 127 8.08 22.67 21.75
C ALA A 127 8.19 22.73 23.29
N ARG A 128 8.17 21.58 23.96
CA ARG A 128 8.36 21.49 25.43
C ARG A 128 9.77 21.90 25.86
N GLU A 129 10.79 21.45 25.14
CA GLU A 129 12.18 21.85 25.37
C GLU A 129 12.36 23.37 25.21
N SER A 130 11.74 23.98 24.20
CA SER A 130 11.78 25.43 23.99
C SER A 130 11.00 26.23 25.04
N ALA A 131 9.98 25.61 25.68
CA ALA A 131 9.21 26.19 26.78
C ALA A 131 9.91 26.08 28.15
N GLY A 132 11.09 25.45 28.23
CA GLY A 132 11.86 25.26 29.48
C GLY A 132 11.31 24.16 30.39
N GLU A 133 10.44 23.31 29.89
CA GLU A 133 9.96 22.11 30.59
C GLU A 133 10.95 20.98 30.37
N THR A 134 11.87 20.76 31.33
CA THR A 134 12.74 19.58 31.34
C THR A 134 11.90 18.33 31.64
N PRO A 135 11.94 17.27 30.83
CA PRO A 135 11.28 16.02 31.16
C PRO A 135 11.93 15.40 32.41
N LEU A 136 11.11 15.05 33.40
CA LEU A 136 11.56 14.39 34.65
C LEU A 136 11.99 12.93 34.46
N ASP A 137 11.96 12.40 33.23
CA ASP A 137 12.34 11.02 32.89
C ASP A 137 13.23 11.02 31.63
N ALA A 138 14.42 11.59 31.76
CA ALA A 138 15.50 11.36 30.80
C ALA A 138 16.10 10.00 31.08
N THR A 139 15.46 8.92 30.65
CA THR A 139 16.18 7.66 30.40
C THR A 139 17.18 7.92 29.28
N ASP A 140 18.43 7.53 29.53
CA ASP A 140 19.63 7.67 28.73
C ASP A 140 19.46 7.32 27.24
N ASP A 141 18.79 8.15 26.47
CA ASP A 141 18.69 8.09 25.00
C ASP A 141 19.75 8.99 24.33
N ALA A 142 20.89 9.19 25.03
CA ALA A 142 21.98 10.07 24.60
C ALA A 142 22.75 9.57 23.36
N ASP A 143 22.40 8.41 22.81
CA ASP A 143 23.06 7.78 21.64
C ASP A 143 22.22 7.78 20.35
N LEU A 144 21.12 8.53 20.31
CA LEU A 144 20.41 8.73 19.05
C LEU A 144 21.13 9.83 18.26
N PRO A 145 21.60 9.53 17.02
CA PRO A 145 22.12 10.58 16.15
C PRO A 145 21.03 11.64 15.95
N PRO A 146 21.41 12.94 15.79
CA PRO A 146 20.45 14.00 15.53
C PRO A 146 19.65 13.62 14.28
N TRP A 147 18.43 13.16 14.49
CA TRP A 147 17.54 12.70 13.42
C TRP A 147 17.07 13.93 12.66
N GLU A 148 17.43 14.01 11.39
CA GLU A 148 16.77 14.96 10.50
C GLU A 148 15.27 14.66 10.53
N PRO A 149 14.40 15.68 10.74
CA PRO A 149 12.97 15.45 10.82
C PRO A 149 12.49 14.72 9.57
N ALA A 150 11.89 13.55 9.76
CA ALA A 150 11.49 12.69 8.66
C ALA A 150 10.68 13.50 7.62
N PRO A 151 11.04 13.46 6.34
CA PRO A 151 10.42 14.27 5.31
C PRO A 151 8.91 13.98 5.27
N LYS A 152 8.11 15.05 5.10
CA LYS A 152 6.67 14.89 4.92
C LYS A 152 6.39 13.97 3.74
N LEU A 153 5.85 12.78 4.00
CA LEU A 153 5.45 11.87 2.95
C LEU A 153 4.18 12.41 2.27
N SER A 154 4.31 12.86 1.01
CA SER A 154 3.15 13.23 0.23
C SER A 154 2.35 12.00 -0.21
N LYS A 155 1.04 12.17 -0.49
CA LYS A 155 0.24 11.06 -1.05
C LYS A 155 0.81 10.56 -2.40
N ALA A 156 1.45 11.42 -3.17
CA ALA A 156 2.09 11.06 -4.44
C ALA A 156 3.31 10.16 -4.21
N ASP A 157 4.14 10.47 -3.22
CA ASP A 157 5.31 9.66 -2.87
C ASP A 157 4.91 8.30 -2.32
N LEU A 158 3.88 8.25 -1.47
CA LEU A 158 3.31 7.01 -0.97
C LEU A 158 2.76 6.13 -2.08
N ALA A 159 1.99 6.71 -3.00
CA ALA A 159 1.47 5.99 -4.15
C ALA A 159 2.60 5.42 -5.00
N ARG A 160 3.67 6.20 -5.24
CA ARG A 160 4.87 5.74 -5.96
C ARG A 160 5.57 4.60 -5.25
N GLN A 161 5.78 4.69 -3.92
CA GLN A 161 6.40 3.63 -3.12
C GLN A 161 5.57 2.34 -3.16
N ALA A 162 4.24 2.47 -3.09
CA ALA A 162 3.31 1.35 -3.19
C ALA A 162 3.10 0.83 -4.63
N LYS A 163 3.70 1.48 -5.64
CA LYS A 163 3.47 1.20 -7.08
C LYS A 163 1.99 1.31 -7.47
N LEU A 164 1.30 2.29 -6.90
CA LEU A 164 -0.12 2.57 -7.12
C LEU A 164 -0.30 3.98 -7.69
N SER A 165 -1.48 4.24 -8.27
CA SER A 165 -1.91 5.61 -8.56
C SER A 165 -2.44 6.31 -7.30
N THR A 166 -2.37 7.63 -7.25
CA THR A 166 -2.98 8.41 -6.17
C THR A 166 -4.49 8.20 -6.06
N THR A 167 -5.15 7.94 -7.20
CA THR A 167 -6.58 7.59 -7.23
C THR A 167 -6.85 6.27 -6.51
N HIS A 168 -6.04 5.22 -6.77
CA HIS A 168 -6.16 3.94 -6.06
C HIS A 168 -5.90 4.11 -4.57
N LEU A 169 -4.89 4.88 -4.18
CA LEU A 169 -4.60 5.14 -2.77
C LEU A 169 -5.78 5.83 -2.06
N ASN A 170 -6.41 6.83 -2.70
CA ASN A 170 -7.61 7.49 -2.16
C ASN A 170 -8.82 6.53 -2.08
N GLN A 171 -8.96 5.61 -3.02
CA GLN A 171 -10.01 4.59 -2.96
C GLN A 171 -9.77 3.62 -1.80
N ILE A 172 -8.53 3.21 -1.58
CA ILE A 172 -8.14 2.30 -0.49
C ILE A 172 -8.38 2.97 0.86
N GLU A 173 -8.00 4.25 1.02
CA GLU A 173 -8.28 5.04 2.22
C GLU A 173 -9.79 5.05 2.54
N LYS A 174 -10.64 5.37 1.54
CA LYS A 174 -12.09 5.35 1.71
C LYS A 174 -12.65 3.98 2.09
N ILE A 175 -12.09 2.91 1.52
CA ILE A 175 -12.51 1.54 1.84
C ILE A 175 -12.12 1.20 3.29
N GLN A 176 -10.92 1.57 3.74
CA GLN A 176 -10.50 1.34 5.12
C GLN A 176 -11.38 2.06 6.15
N ASP A 177 -11.81 3.28 5.83
CA ASP A 177 -12.57 4.12 6.76
C ASP A 177 -14.04 3.73 6.83
N ASN A 178 -14.63 3.21 5.73
CA ASN A 178 -16.09 3.11 5.60
C ASN A 178 -16.60 1.74 5.10
N ALA A 179 -15.74 0.78 4.78
CA ALA A 179 -16.18 -0.54 4.37
C ALA A 179 -16.37 -1.48 5.57
N THR A 180 -17.40 -2.32 5.49
CA THR A 180 -17.58 -3.38 6.48
C THR A 180 -16.53 -4.48 6.32
N ALA A 181 -16.31 -5.26 7.38
CA ALA A 181 -15.32 -6.34 7.41
C ALA A 181 -15.56 -7.37 6.29
N GLU A 182 -16.83 -7.64 5.98
CA GLU A 182 -17.24 -8.59 4.94
C GLU A 182 -16.86 -8.10 3.54
N VAL A 183 -17.04 -6.80 3.26
CA VAL A 183 -16.64 -6.18 1.97
C VAL A 183 -15.12 -6.19 1.83
N ILE A 184 -14.38 -5.91 2.92
CA ILE A 184 -12.92 -6.00 2.94
C ILE A 184 -12.46 -7.44 2.71
N ALA A 185 -13.13 -8.43 3.33
CA ALA A 185 -12.82 -9.84 3.12
C ALA A 185 -13.04 -10.26 1.66
N ALA A 186 -14.18 -9.89 1.05
CA ALA A 186 -14.46 -10.16 -0.36
C ALA A 186 -13.44 -9.52 -1.31
N LEU A 187 -12.93 -8.32 -0.96
CA LEU A 187 -11.86 -7.66 -1.72
C LEU A 187 -10.53 -8.40 -1.59
N ARG A 188 -10.15 -8.84 -0.39
CA ARG A 188 -8.93 -9.62 -0.14
C ARG A 188 -8.95 -10.98 -0.84
N ASN A 189 -10.11 -11.63 -0.85
CA ASN A 189 -10.32 -12.92 -1.53
C ASN A 189 -10.39 -12.77 -3.08
N GLY A 190 -10.33 -11.54 -3.62
CA GLY A 190 -10.42 -11.31 -5.06
C GLY A 190 -11.82 -11.53 -5.65
N GLU A 191 -12.86 -11.61 -4.83
CA GLU A 191 -14.25 -11.74 -5.29
C GLU A 191 -14.74 -10.48 -5.99
N ILE A 192 -14.30 -9.33 -5.49
CA ILE A 192 -14.57 -7.99 -6.05
C ILE A 192 -13.26 -7.24 -6.27
N ASN A 193 -13.28 -6.29 -7.21
CA ASN A 193 -12.14 -5.41 -7.45
C ASN A 193 -12.24 -4.11 -6.63
N LEU A 194 -11.13 -3.37 -6.56
CA LEU A 194 -11.00 -2.14 -5.79
C LEU A 194 -12.09 -1.10 -6.13
N SER A 195 -12.41 -0.92 -7.42
CA SER A 195 -13.42 0.07 -7.85
C SER A 195 -14.84 -0.35 -7.45
N THR A 196 -15.12 -1.64 -7.37
CA THR A 196 -16.38 -2.17 -6.87
C THR A 196 -16.50 -1.95 -5.38
N ALA A 197 -15.48 -2.29 -4.60
CA ALA A 197 -15.43 -2.03 -3.17
C ALA A 197 -15.61 -0.54 -2.86
N ALA A 198 -14.88 0.35 -3.54
CA ALA A 198 -15.00 1.80 -3.40
C ALA A 198 -16.39 2.34 -3.75
N THR A 199 -17.17 1.62 -4.57
CA THR A 199 -18.55 1.95 -4.87
C THR A 199 -19.49 1.49 -3.75
N LEU A 200 -19.27 0.28 -3.22
CA LEU A 200 -20.08 -0.29 -2.13
C LEU A 200 -19.99 0.51 -0.83
N VAL A 201 -18.86 1.17 -0.57
CA VAL A 201 -18.67 2.08 0.56
C VAL A 201 -19.69 3.25 0.59
N GLN A 202 -20.38 3.53 -0.52
CA GLN A 202 -21.44 4.55 -0.56
C GLN A 202 -22.77 4.05 0.00
N LEU A 203 -22.91 2.74 0.24
CA LEU A 203 -24.06 2.12 0.90
C LEU A 203 -23.91 2.22 2.42
N SER A 204 -25.04 2.14 3.12
CA SER A 204 -25.03 1.97 4.57
C SER A 204 -24.35 0.65 4.97
N GLU A 205 -23.86 0.56 6.20
CA GLU A 205 -23.21 -0.66 6.70
C GLU A 205 -24.12 -1.89 6.59
N ASP A 206 -25.42 -1.74 6.85
CA ASP A 206 -26.38 -2.84 6.78
C ASP A 206 -26.58 -3.33 5.34
N GLU A 207 -26.65 -2.41 4.38
CA GLU A 207 -26.72 -2.75 2.95
C GLU A 207 -25.44 -3.42 2.47
N GLN A 208 -24.28 -2.98 2.96
CA GLN A 208 -22.99 -3.62 2.66
C GLN A 208 -22.96 -5.06 3.18
N ARG A 209 -23.38 -5.30 4.44
CA ARG A 209 -23.44 -6.65 5.03
C ARG A 209 -24.44 -7.53 4.28
N GLN A 210 -25.61 -7.00 3.93
CA GLN A 210 -26.62 -7.73 3.16
C GLN A 210 -26.09 -8.12 1.78
N ALA A 211 -25.44 -7.20 1.08
CA ALA A 211 -24.83 -7.48 -0.22
C ALA A 211 -23.70 -8.53 -0.11
N ALA A 212 -22.91 -8.48 0.95
CA ALA A 212 -21.86 -9.45 1.20
C ALA A 212 -22.41 -10.85 1.52
N ALA A 213 -23.50 -10.94 2.30
CA ALA A 213 -24.20 -12.20 2.59
C ALA A 213 -24.75 -12.87 1.32
N GLY A 214 -25.15 -12.07 0.31
CA GLY A 214 -25.58 -12.56 -1.01
C GLY A 214 -24.42 -13.01 -1.93
N GLY A 215 -23.18 -12.86 -1.50
CA GLY A 215 -21.98 -13.29 -2.20
C GLY A 215 -21.59 -12.41 -3.38
N LYS A 216 -20.61 -12.90 -4.18
CA LYS A 216 -19.98 -12.16 -5.29
C LYS A 216 -20.95 -11.54 -6.31
N ALA A 217 -22.04 -12.25 -6.63
CA ALA A 217 -23.02 -11.78 -7.61
C ALA A 217 -23.79 -10.56 -7.06
N GLU A 218 -24.26 -10.65 -5.81
CA GLU A 218 -25.03 -9.59 -5.17
C GLU A 218 -24.16 -8.35 -4.91
N LEU A 219 -22.90 -8.52 -4.48
CA LEU A 219 -21.94 -7.41 -4.34
C LEU A 219 -21.76 -6.64 -5.66
N LYS A 220 -21.63 -7.33 -6.79
CA LYS A 220 -21.53 -6.69 -8.11
C LYS A 220 -22.83 -5.99 -8.51
N GLN A 221 -23.97 -6.59 -8.21
CA GLN A 221 -25.28 -6.02 -8.50
C GLN A 221 -25.55 -4.77 -7.64
N ALA A 222 -25.24 -4.82 -6.36
CA ALA A 222 -25.33 -3.67 -5.46
C ALA A 222 -24.47 -2.50 -5.95
N ALA A 223 -23.21 -2.76 -6.31
CA ALA A 223 -22.35 -1.74 -6.89
C ALA A 223 -22.88 -1.16 -8.22
N LYS A 224 -23.53 -1.99 -9.05
CA LYS A 224 -24.20 -1.52 -10.29
C LYS A 224 -25.34 -0.58 -9.95
N ARG A 225 -26.21 -0.95 -9.00
CA ARG A 225 -27.34 -0.11 -8.51
C ARG A 225 -26.83 1.27 -8.03
N VAL A 226 -25.77 1.31 -7.24
CA VAL A 226 -25.17 2.56 -6.76
C VAL A 226 -24.67 3.45 -7.91
N ARG A 227 -23.96 2.85 -8.89
CA ARG A 227 -23.47 3.61 -10.06
C ARG A 227 -24.62 4.17 -10.91
N GLU A 228 -25.69 3.39 -11.11
CA GLU A 228 -26.87 3.83 -11.85
C GLU A 228 -27.62 4.95 -11.12
N ALA A 229 -27.78 4.82 -9.79
CA ALA A 229 -28.40 5.86 -8.97
C ALA A 229 -27.61 7.18 -9.06
N LYS A 230 -26.29 7.13 -8.92
CA LYS A 230 -25.41 8.30 -9.04
C LYS A 230 -25.46 8.93 -10.43
N ARG A 231 -25.53 8.11 -11.48
CA ARG A 231 -25.69 8.62 -12.85
C ARG A 231 -27.02 9.35 -13.04
N LYS A 232 -28.12 8.79 -12.51
CA LYS A 232 -29.43 9.43 -12.56
C LYS A 232 -29.45 10.74 -11.79
N GLN A 233 -28.84 10.77 -10.59
CA GLN A 233 -28.74 11.97 -9.78
C GLN A 233 -27.97 13.08 -10.50
N ARG A 234 -26.82 12.74 -11.09
CA ARG A 234 -26.00 13.70 -11.85
C ARG A 234 -26.76 14.28 -13.05
N VAL A 235 -27.47 13.44 -13.81
CA VAL A 235 -28.29 13.90 -14.94
C VAL A 235 -29.42 14.82 -14.46
N ARG A 236 -29.99 14.55 -13.27
CA ARG A 236 -31.01 15.40 -12.67
C ARG A 236 -30.45 16.75 -12.22
N GLU A 237 -29.30 16.75 -11.55
CA GLU A 237 -28.60 17.97 -11.12
C GLU A 237 -28.14 18.82 -12.30
N GLU A 238 -27.64 18.20 -13.36
CA GLU A 238 -27.28 18.87 -14.63
C GLU A 238 -28.54 19.41 -15.36
N GLY A 239 -29.70 18.76 -15.20
CA GLY A 239 -30.99 19.21 -15.75
C GLY A 239 -31.67 20.32 -14.93
N GLU A 240 -31.45 20.34 -13.59
CA GLU A 240 -31.95 21.39 -12.68
C GLU A 240 -31.09 22.67 -12.70
N GLN A 241 -29.83 22.58 -13.10
CA GLN A 241 -28.92 23.71 -13.28
C GLN A 241 -28.97 24.30 -14.67
N ALA A 242 -29.94 23.91 -15.51
CA ALA A 242 -30.22 24.68 -16.71
C ALA A 242 -30.68 26.09 -16.28
N PRO A 243 -29.93 27.15 -16.59
CA PRO A 243 -30.26 28.47 -16.10
C PRO A 243 -31.61 28.89 -16.66
N LEU A 244 -32.50 29.33 -15.75
CA LEU A 244 -33.61 30.21 -16.11
C LEU A 244 -33.00 31.36 -16.91
N ALA A 245 -33.32 31.45 -18.18
CA ALA A 245 -32.81 32.45 -19.11
C ALA A 245 -32.92 33.85 -18.51
N GLY A 246 -31.80 34.33 -17.97
CA GLY A 246 -31.55 35.76 -17.81
C GLY A 246 -30.94 36.26 -19.13
N GLU A 247 -31.42 37.40 -19.60
CA GLU A 247 -31.19 37.98 -20.92
C GLU A 247 -29.74 38.40 -21.21
N ASP A 248 -28.73 37.96 -20.43
CA ASP A 248 -27.29 38.32 -20.60
C ASP A 248 -26.35 37.12 -20.51
N ALA A 249 -26.79 35.92 -20.96
CA ALA A 249 -25.91 34.76 -21.04
C ALA A 249 -25.26 34.70 -22.41
N ASP A 250 -23.91 34.68 -22.47
CA ASP A 250 -23.15 34.31 -23.67
C ASP A 250 -23.75 33.06 -24.32
N PRO A 251 -23.84 33.02 -25.67
CA PRO A 251 -24.51 31.93 -26.36
C PRO A 251 -23.86 30.60 -26.04
N VAL A 252 -24.58 29.76 -25.30
CA VAL A 252 -24.17 28.38 -25.07
C VAL A 252 -23.98 27.72 -26.42
N ALA A 253 -22.76 27.23 -26.68
CA ALA A 253 -22.38 26.60 -27.93
C ALA A 253 -23.42 25.53 -28.33
N SER A 254 -23.91 25.62 -29.55
CA SER A 254 -24.89 24.68 -30.05
C SER A 254 -24.34 23.25 -30.07
N PRO A 255 -25.19 22.20 -30.01
CA PRO A 255 -24.73 20.81 -30.12
C PRO A 255 -23.83 20.55 -31.34
N ALA A 256 -24.01 21.29 -32.41
CA ALA A 256 -23.15 21.24 -33.61
C ALA A 256 -21.77 21.84 -33.38
N GLU A 257 -21.68 22.95 -32.62
CA GLU A 257 -20.41 23.59 -32.26
C GLU A 257 -19.62 22.72 -31.31
N LEU A 258 -20.27 22.11 -30.29
CA LEU A 258 -19.62 21.15 -29.38
C LEU A 258 -19.13 19.91 -30.13
N GLN A 259 -19.87 19.40 -31.13
CA GLN A 259 -19.41 18.30 -31.97
C GLN A 259 -18.19 18.70 -32.81
N SER A 260 -18.15 19.96 -33.35
CA SER A 260 -17.03 20.45 -34.12
C SER A 260 -15.78 20.61 -33.24
N GLU A 261 -15.96 21.07 -32.00
CA GLU A 261 -14.86 21.22 -31.02
C GLU A 261 -14.31 19.84 -30.59
N VAL A 262 -15.17 18.88 -30.33
CA VAL A 262 -14.77 17.48 -30.06
C VAL A 262 -13.99 16.89 -31.24
N ALA A 263 -14.43 17.16 -32.48
CA ALA A 263 -13.72 16.69 -33.67
C ALA A 263 -12.34 17.36 -33.81
N MET A 264 -12.25 18.64 -33.51
CA MET A 264 -10.99 19.37 -33.51
C MET A 264 -10.01 18.85 -32.44
N LEU A 265 -10.48 18.70 -31.21
CA LEU A 265 -9.69 18.15 -30.11
C LEU A 265 -9.18 16.73 -30.38
N ARG A 266 -10.03 15.88 -30.99
CA ARG A 266 -9.64 14.53 -31.42
C ARG A 266 -8.50 14.57 -32.45
N ARG A 267 -8.55 15.47 -33.42
CA ARG A 267 -7.48 15.66 -34.41
C ARG A 267 -6.18 16.10 -33.72
N GLN A 268 -6.28 17.03 -32.78
CA GLN A 268 -5.13 17.49 -32.00
C GLN A 268 -4.47 16.39 -31.18
N VAL A 269 -5.28 15.54 -30.53
CA VAL A 269 -4.77 14.35 -29.80
C VAL A 269 -4.04 13.40 -30.75
N ILE A 270 -4.56 13.16 -31.96
CA ILE A 270 -3.90 12.29 -32.95
C ILE A 270 -2.56 12.89 -33.36
N THR A 271 -2.51 14.20 -33.65
CA THR A 271 -1.27 14.88 -34.03
C THR A 271 -0.22 14.83 -32.91
N LEU A 272 -0.61 15.16 -31.68
CA LEU A 272 0.27 15.11 -30.52
C LEU A 272 0.75 13.67 -30.21
N SER A 273 -0.09 12.67 -30.45
CA SER A 273 0.31 11.28 -30.30
C SER A 273 1.37 10.86 -31.32
N ALA A 274 1.20 11.29 -32.57
CA ALA A 274 2.19 11.04 -33.65
C ALA A 274 3.53 11.73 -33.35
N GLU A 275 3.49 12.99 -32.90
CA GLU A 275 4.69 13.76 -32.50
C GLU A 275 5.40 13.08 -31.31
N ASN A 276 4.66 12.64 -30.29
CA ASN A 276 5.21 11.88 -29.17
C ASN A 276 5.89 10.58 -29.63
N GLN A 277 5.28 9.88 -30.58
CA GLN A 277 5.87 8.67 -31.14
C GLN A 277 7.15 8.96 -31.91
N ALA A 278 7.18 10.01 -32.72
CA ALA A 278 8.38 10.47 -33.44
C ALA A 278 9.50 10.85 -32.49
N LEU A 279 9.20 11.64 -31.45
CA LEU A 279 10.18 12.05 -30.44
C LEU A 279 10.73 10.86 -29.65
N ARG A 280 9.91 9.84 -29.36
CA ARG A 280 10.39 8.59 -28.72
C ARG A 280 11.35 7.85 -29.63
N MET A 281 11.05 7.71 -30.89
CA MET A 281 11.94 7.07 -31.86
C MET A 281 13.27 7.82 -32.00
N GLU A 282 13.22 9.15 -32.03
CA GLU A 282 14.42 9.99 -32.07
C GLU A 282 15.27 9.83 -30.80
N LEU A 283 14.61 9.80 -29.62
CA LEU A 283 15.26 9.60 -28.34
C LEU A 283 15.94 8.24 -28.26
N ASP A 284 15.29 7.19 -28.75
CA ASP A 284 15.85 5.84 -28.81
C ASP A 284 17.02 5.76 -29.80
N ALA A 285 16.92 6.45 -30.94
CA ALA A 285 18.03 6.56 -31.90
C ALA A 285 19.23 7.33 -31.32
N LEU A 286 18.99 8.39 -30.55
CA LEU A 286 20.05 9.13 -29.85
C LEU A 286 20.69 8.27 -28.74
N ARG A 287 19.89 7.52 -27.99
CA ARG A 287 20.40 6.59 -26.98
C ARG A 287 21.28 5.50 -27.58
N ALA A 288 20.90 4.98 -28.74
CA ALA A 288 21.71 3.96 -29.45
C ALA A 288 23.04 4.53 -29.96
N ARG A 289 23.17 5.87 -30.11
CA ARG A 289 24.40 6.55 -30.55
C ARG A 289 25.34 6.93 -29.39
N LEU A 290 24.86 6.89 -28.15
CA LEU A 290 25.70 7.11 -26.98
C LEU A 290 26.59 5.86 -26.79
N PRO A 291 27.91 6.02 -26.65
CA PRO A 291 28.77 4.89 -26.32
C PRO A 291 28.36 4.33 -24.96
N VAL A 292 28.16 3.00 -24.92
CA VAL A 292 27.99 2.28 -23.64
C VAL A 292 29.26 2.49 -22.87
N SER A 293 29.22 3.30 -21.81
CA SER A 293 30.33 3.37 -20.87
C SER A 293 30.41 2.01 -20.17
N GLU A 294 31.44 1.24 -20.51
CA GLU A 294 31.79 0.03 -19.77
C GLU A 294 31.96 0.41 -18.28
N PRO A 295 31.43 -0.38 -17.35
CA PRO A 295 31.72 -0.19 -15.95
C PRO A 295 33.23 -0.32 -15.77
N ALA A 296 33.88 0.68 -15.23
CA ALA A 296 35.29 0.61 -14.84
C ALA A 296 35.44 -0.56 -13.86
N ASP A 297 36.16 -1.59 -14.29
CA ASP A 297 36.66 -2.64 -13.41
C ASP A 297 37.43 -1.94 -12.26
N SER A 298 36.85 -1.93 -11.08
CA SER A 298 37.55 -1.57 -9.86
C SER A 298 38.23 -2.85 -9.34
N ASP A 299 39.43 -3.11 -9.84
CA ASP A 299 40.40 -3.83 -9.10
C ASP A 299 40.79 -3.00 -7.84
N TYR A 300 40.30 -3.43 -6.67
CA TYR A 300 41.01 -3.39 -5.37
C TYR A 300 40.21 -4.22 -4.36
#